data_400067f79e38e1093ce5bcbe12f5d49b
#
_entry.id   400067f79e38e1093ce5bcbe12f5d49b
#
_cell.length_a   1.000
_cell.length_b   1.000
_cell.length_c   1.000
_cell.angle_alpha   90.00
_cell.angle_beta   90.00
_cell.angle_gamma   90.00
#
_symmetry.space_group_name_H-M   'P 1'
#
loop_
_entity.id
_entity.type
_entity.pdbx_description
1 polymer ?
#
loop_
_entity_poly.entity_id
_entity_poly.type
_entity_poly.pdbx_seq_one_letter_code
_entity_poly.pdbx_strand_id
1 'polypeptide(L)'
;MIAPALGEKEARLEAFVRDNLIEANGLVLSFVDAATGRPFSADEFGPDVDRMRHPPSLGTDDFGSYFAYENCGMCTGAWLTTQVLKYQVTKDVTALRTAREAFEAIRNLYECSQAVAPGFFSKFHNGRISPEISTDQCLYAVWGLDQFSAFGAATERSEIARIIGGIADFWMGRGYKHPYRERDFEWPWPANRFPPLVWLAWRHAGGQKYLDEFHRLSALDAVRDFPPFFSTTRSQWRKTRTAGAHWPFKLEQAAQGQLSLAPMLCYDAPHRALWLAHLKELITACLPDLGEDCLQRGEFTYDEATGVAREVEKSYHSGGKPNPVWEAKGFVSSARAGHSPAMFARALFSADPLFPEEDWASTGWRILETLDLADMLLKIDHQDHLPNNQKWLVRCLSGDAVVNWLWSYWLAKSQGQ
;
A
#
# COMPACT_ATOMS: atom_id res chain seq x y z
N MET A 1 18.68 19.79 -12.10
CA MET A 1 19.09 18.71 -13.03
C MET A 1 19.15 17.44 -12.20
N ILE A 2 18.28 16.46 -12.49
CA ILE A 2 18.29 15.15 -11.82
C ILE A 2 19.51 14.40 -12.34
N ALA A 3 20.28 13.82 -11.42
CA ALA A 3 21.51 13.13 -11.76
C ALA A 3 21.25 12.00 -12.78
N PRO A 4 22.12 11.80 -13.79
CA PRO A 4 22.02 10.69 -14.73
C PRO A 4 21.84 9.33 -14.04
N ALA A 5 22.42 9.15 -12.87
CA ALA A 5 22.31 7.96 -12.04
C ALA A 5 20.87 7.59 -11.63
N LEU A 6 19.95 8.56 -11.46
CA LEU A 6 18.55 8.24 -11.12
C LEU A 6 17.76 7.68 -12.30
N GLY A 7 18.03 8.15 -13.52
CA GLY A 7 17.42 7.56 -14.72
C GLY A 7 17.87 6.12 -14.98
N GLU A 8 19.15 5.84 -14.72
CA GLU A 8 19.67 4.47 -14.81
C GLU A 8 19.07 3.56 -13.71
N LYS A 9 18.89 4.09 -12.50
CA LYS A 9 18.21 3.38 -11.40
C LYS A 9 16.76 3.08 -11.76
N GLU A 10 16.03 4.07 -12.27
CA GLU A 10 14.66 3.88 -12.75
C GLU A 10 14.58 2.74 -13.77
N ALA A 11 15.45 2.76 -14.79
CA ALA A 11 15.46 1.72 -15.82
C ALA A 11 15.73 0.33 -15.24
N ARG A 12 16.66 0.20 -14.27
CA ARG A 12 16.93 -1.08 -13.60
C ARG A 12 15.75 -1.57 -12.78
N LEU A 13 15.11 -0.68 -12.01
CA LEU A 13 13.94 -1.04 -11.19
C LEU A 13 12.75 -1.42 -12.07
N GLU A 14 12.53 -0.71 -13.17
CA GLU A 14 11.49 -1.06 -14.12
C GLU A 14 11.74 -2.42 -14.78
N ALA A 15 12.98 -2.69 -15.19
CA ALA A 15 13.37 -4.01 -15.71
C ALA A 15 13.11 -5.08 -14.66
N PHE A 16 13.48 -4.84 -13.39
CA PHE A 16 13.22 -5.80 -12.32
C PHE A 16 11.73 -6.10 -12.16
N VAL A 17 10.86 -5.10 -12.20
CA VAL A 17 9.40 -5.31 -12.15
C VAL A 17 8.95 -6.21 -13.29
N ARG A 18 9.37 -5.91 -14.52
CA ARG A 18 8.97 -6.66 -15.71
C ARG A 18 9.46 -8.12 -15.70
N ASP A 19 10.67 -8.34 -15.24
CA ASP A 19 11.33 -9.63 -15.32
C ASP A 19 11.01 -10.56 -14.14
N ASN A 20 10.65 -9.97 -12.97
CA ASN A 20 10.53 -10.73 -11.72
C ASN A 20 9.20 -10.57 -11.00
N LEU A 21 8.47 -9.46 -11.18
CA LEU A 21 7.27 -9.18 -10.42
C LEU A 21 5.98 -9.35 -11.22
N ILE A 22 6.01 -9.27 -12.54
CA ILE A 22 4.80 -9.44 -13.37
C ILE A 22 4.60 -10.92 -13.67
N GLU A 23 3.47 -11.44 -13.18
CA GLU A 23 3.05 -12.83 -13.41
C GLU A 23 2.37 -12.99 -14.78
N ALA A 24 2.22 -14.25 -15.22
CA ALA A 24 1.58 -14.56 -16.50
C ALA A 24 0.13 -14.03 -16.63
N ASN A 25 -0.55 -13.79 -15.50
CA ASN A 25 -1.88 -13.18 -15.43
C ASN A 25 -1.84 -11.64 -15.45
N GLY A 26 -0.64 -11.03 -15.53
CA GLY A 26 -0.40 -9.59 -15.55
C GLY A 26 -0.44 -8.91 -14.17
N LEU A 27 -0.71 -9.64 -13.10
CA LEU A 27 -0.67 -9.10 -11.74
C LEU A 27 0.78 -8.91 -11.28
N VAL A 28 1.01 -7.87 -10.49
CA VAL A 28 2.33 -7.56 -9.93
C VAL A 28 2.42 -8.16 -8.53
N LEU A 29 3.45 -8.97 -8.29
CA LEU A 29 3.72 -9.60 -7.00
C LEU A 29 4.10 -8.57 -5.94
N SER A 30 3.65 -8.84 -4.71
CA SER A 30 3.92 -7.98 -3.55
C SER A 30 5.27 -8.26 -2.92
N PHE A 31 5.63 -9.55 -2.85
CA PHE A 31 6.82 -9.97 -2.13
C PHE A 31 7.52 -11.13 -2.86
N VAL A 32 8.83 -11.00 -2.96
CA VAL A 32 9.69 -12.04 -3.54
C VAL A 32 10.97 -12.20 -2.72
N ASP A 33 11.64 -13.32 -2.86
CA ASP A 33 12.98 -13.48 -2.30
C ASP A 33 13.98 -12.62 -3.09
N ALA A 34 14.67 -11.72 -2.40
CA ALA A 34 15.67 -10.83 -2.97
C ALA A 34 16.81 -11.56 -3.68
N ALA A 35 17.14 -12.80 -3.26
CA ALA A 35 18.21 -13.57 -3.84
C ALA A 35 17.83 -14.19 -5.19
N THR A 36 16.56 -14.52 -5.39
CA THR A 36 16.07 -15.23 -6.58
C THR A 36 15.15 -14.38 -7.47
N GLY A 37 14.59 -13.29 -6.94
CA GLY A 37 13.54 -12.51 -7.58
C GLY A 37 12.20 -13.26 -7.73
N ARG A 38 12.01 -14.37 -7.00
CA ARG A 38 10.84 -15.25 -7.12
C ARG A 38 10.09 -15.39 -5.81
N PRO A 39 8.81 -15.79 -5.82
CA PRO A 39 8.07 -16.13 -4.60
C PRO A 39 8.85 -17.14 -3.75
N PHE A 40 8.74 -16.97 -2.43
CA PHE A 40 9.27 -17.97 -1.49
C PHE A 40 8.53 -19.29 -1.63
N SER A 41 9.24 -20.40 -1.48
CA SER A 41 8.61 -21.71 -1.30
C SER A 41 8.07 -21.85 0.12
N ALA A 42 7.09 -22.73 0.32
CA ALA A 42 6.50 -22.97 1.64
C ALA A 42 7.54 -23.38 2.68
N ASP A 43 8.55 -24.15 2.29
CA ASP A 43 9.61 -24.66 3.17
C ASP A 43 10.51 -23.55 3.72
N GLU A 44 10.64 -22.43 3.02
CA GLU A 44 11.51 -21.30 3.43
C GLU A 44 10.93 -20.52 4.60
N PHE A 45 9.64 -20.64 4.88
CA PHE A 45 9.00 -20.02 6.04
C PHE A 45 9.21 -20.82 7.34
N GLY A 46 9.66 -22.06 7.24
CA GLY A 46 9.86 -22.96 8.38
C GLY A 46 8.55 -23.51 8.97
N PRO A 47 8.64 -24.51 9.86
CA PRO A 47 7.47 -25.19 10.42
C PRO A 47 6.61 -24.30 11.33
N ASP A 48 7.20 -23.22 11.87
CA ASP A 48 6.56 -22.30 12.81
C ASP A 48 6.02 -21.04 12.12
N VAL A 49 5.87 -21.08 10.79
CA VAL A 49 5.24 -19.98 10.09
C VAL A 49 3.86 -19.72 10.68
N ASP A 50 3.61 -18.47 11.03
CA ASP A 50 2.35 -18.07 11.65
C ASP A 50 1.17 -18.35 10.71
N ARG A 51 0.55 -19.53 10.86
CA ARG A 51 -0.62 -19.95 10.11
C ARG A 51 -1.82 -19.03 10.31
N MET A 52 -1.80 -18.15 11.33
CA MET A 52 -2.85 -17.14 11.51
C MET A 52 -2.87 -16.09 10.36
N ARG A 53 -1.79 -16.00 9.58
CA ARG A 53 -1.76 -15.20 8.36
C ARG A 53 -2.34 -15.94 7.17
N HIS A 54 -2.61 -17.21 7.33
CA HIS A 54 -3.10 -18.08 6.29
C HIS A 54 -4.51 -18.54 6.64
N PRO A 55 -5.56 -17.91 6.09
CA PRO A 55 -6.92 -18.34 6.39
C PRO A 55 -7.09 -19.80 5.96
N PRO A 56 -7.55 -20.69 6.86
CA PRO A 56 -7.87 -22.08 6.51
C PRO A 56 -8.87 -22.17 5.35
N SER A 57 -9.72 -21.15 5.20
CA SER A 57 -10.71 -21.02 4.14
C SER A 57 -10.12 -20.95 2.73
N LEU A 58 -8.83 -20.61 2.57
CA LEU A 58 -8.21 -20.54 1.26
C LEU A 58 -7.82 -21.90 0.69
N GLY A 59 -7.82 -22.95 1.52
CA GLY A 59 -7.58 -24.33 1.08
C GLY A 59 -6.26 -24.49 0.31
N THR A 60 -5.25 -23.70 0.65
CA THR A 60 -3.92 -23.79 0.06
C THR A 60 -2.88 -24.06 1.14
N ASP A 61 -2.04 -25.02 0.88
CA ASP A 61 -0.86 -25.31 1.71
C ASP A 61 0.35 -24.50 1.27
N ASP A 62 0.20 -23.74 0.19
CA ASP A 62 1.27 -22.92 -0.39
C ASP A 62 1.24 -21.49 0.18
N PHE A 63 1.80 -21.35 1.37
CA PHE A 63 1.95 -20.05 2.02
C PHE A 63 2.83 -19.09 1.22
N GLY A 64 3.84 -19.59 0.53
CA GLY A 64 4.75 -18.75 -0.27
C GLY A 64 4.00 -18.04 -1.40
N SER A 65 3.17 -18.79 -2.11
CA SER A 65 2.33 -18.22 -3.17
C SER A 65 1.34 -17.20 -2.60
N TYR A 66 0.63 -17.54 -1.51
CA TYR A 66 -0.30 -16.60 -0.85
C TYR A 66 0.41 -15.30 -0.47
N PHE A 67 1.58 -15.40 0.15
CA PHE A 67 2.33 -14.25 0.61
C PHE A 67 2.81 -13.36 -0.55
N ALA A 68 3.28 -13.96 -1.64
CA ALA A 68 3.71 -13.22 -2.84
C ALA A 68 2.57 -12.38 -3.44
N TYR A 69 1.33 -12.82 -3.31
CA TYR A 69 0.15 -12.10 -3.81
C TYR A 69 -0.57 -11.25 -2.75
N GLU A 70 -0.05 -11.12 -1.53
CA GLU A 70 -0.75 -10.45 -0.41
C GLU A 70 -1.33 -9.08 -0.79
N ASN A 71 -0.58 -8.27 -1.56
CA ASN A 71 -0.98 -6.93 -2.00
C ASN A 71 -1.01 -6.79 -3.53
N CYS A 72 -1.21 -7.88 -4.29
CA CYS A 72 -1.09 -7.85 -5.75
C CYS A 72 -2.00 -6.80 -6.42
N GLY A 73 -3.22 -6.60 -5.91
CA GLY A 73 -4.12 -5.55 -6.41
C GLY A 73 -3.57 -4.14 -6.16
N MET A 74 -2.91 -3.93 -5.02
CA MET A 74 -2.25 -2.67 -4.69
C MET A 74 -1.03 -2.43 -5.60
N CYS A 75 -0.15 -3.42 -5.72
CA CYS A 75 1.02 -3.34 -6.60
C CYS A 75 0.64 -3.10 -8.06
N THR A 76 -0.38 -3.80 -8.56
CA THR A 76 -0.83 -3.66 -9.94
C THR A 76 -1.45 -2.28 -10.20
N GLY A 77 -2.23 -1.74 -9.24
CA GLY A 77 -2.76 -0.37 -9.30
C GLY A 77 -1.67 0.69 -9.28
N ALA A 78 -0.64 0.50 -8.44
CA ALA A 78 0.54 1.37 -8.40
C ALA A 78 1.34 1.31 -9.71
N TRP A 79 1.54 0.11 -10.26
CA TRP A 79 2.22 -0.09 -11.55
C TRP A 79 1.47 0.55 -12.70
N LEU A 80 0.14 0.39 -12.75
CA LEU A 80 -0.71 1.07 -13.72
C LEU A 80 -0.51 2.59 -13.67
N THR A 81 -0.57 3.17 -12.47
CA THR A 81 -0.35 4.62 -12.28
C THR A 81 1.05 5.04 -12.71
N THR A 82 2.06 4.26 -12.37
CA THR A 82 3.46 4.50 -12.77
C THR A 82 3.60 4.61 -14.29
N GLN A 83 3.03 3.66 -15.02
CA GLN A 83 3.14 3.60 -16.47
C GLN A 83 2.34 4.72 -17.16
N VAL A 84 1.21 5.12 -16.57
CA VAL A 84 0.44 6.29 -17.02
C VAL A 84 1.27 7.57 -16.86
N LEU A 85 1.87 7.80 -15.70
CA LEU A 85 2.71 8.97 -15.45
C LEU A 85 3.95 8.99 -16.37
N LYS A 86 4.59 7.84 -16.55
CA LYS A 86 5.71 7.70 -17.49
C LYS A 86 5.28 8.10 -18.90
N TYR A 87 4.14 7.62 -19.38
CA TYR A 87 3.60 8.03 -20.68
C TYR A 87 3.27 9.52 -20.74
N GLN A 88 2.71 10.09 -19.67
CA GLN A 88 2.42 11.53 -19.61
C GLN A 88 3.67 12.39 -19.79
N VAL A 89 4.77 11.98 -19.19
CA VAL A 89 6.04 12.72 -19.24
C VAL A 89 6.80 12.46 -20.54
N THR A 90 6.92 11.21 -20.96
CA THR A 90 7.82 10.80 -22.04
C THR A 90 7.15 10.67 -23.40
N LYS A 91 5.83 10.48 -23.42
CA LYS A 91 5.04 10.05 -24.60
C LYS A 91 5.47 8.69 -25.17
N ASP A 92 6.17 7.88 -24.38
CA ASP A 92 6.56 6.53 -24.76
C ASP A 92 5.34 5.61 -24.88
N VAL A 93 5.03 5.22 -26.10
CA VAL A 93 3.90 4.33 -26.40
C VAL A 93 4.06 2.94 -25.75
N THR A 94 5.27 2.54 -25.41
CA THR A 94 5.53 1.30 -24.68
C THR A 94 4.98 1.40 -23.26
N ALA A 95 5.16 2.54 -22.59
CA ALA A 95 4.58 2.77 -21.26
C ALA A 95 3.05 2.72 -21.31
N LEU A 96 2.42 3.33 -22.32
CA LEU A 96 0.95 3.25 -22.48
C LEU A 96 0.48 1.81 -22.74
N ARG A 97 1.22 1.02 -23.51
CA ARG A 97 0.91 -0.40 -23.72
C ARG A 97 0.99 -1.18 -22.41
N THR A 98 2.05 -0.98 -21.65
CA THR A 98 2.22 -1.63 -20.34
C THR A 98 1.12 -1.19 -19.35
N ALA A 99 0.71 0.09 -19.37
CA ALA A 99 -0.45 0.55 -18.61
C ALA A 99 -1.72 -0.22 -18.99
N ARG A 100 -1.94 -0.46 -20.30
CA ARG A 100 -3.09 -1.24 -20.76
C ARG A 100 -3.03 -2.70 -20.30
N GLU A 101 -1.85 -3.31 -20.32
CA GLU A 101 -1.64 -4.67 -19.79
C GLU A 101 -2.00 -4.75 -18.30
N ALA A 102 -1.57 -3.78 -17.49
CA ALA A 102 -1.92 -3.69 -16.07
C ALA A 102 -3.43 -3.43 -15.84
N PHE A 103 -4.06 -2.60 -16.68
CA PHE A 103 -5.52 -2.42 -16.68
C PHE A 103 -6.25 -3.74 -16.94
N GLU A 104 -5.82 -4.50 -17.94
CA GLU A 104 -6.39 -5.81 -18.26
C GLU A 104 -6.25 -6.80 -17.11
N ALA A 105 -5.12 -6.79 -16.40
CA ALA A 105 -4.91 -7.61 -15.22
C ALA A 105 -5.89 -7.26 -14.09
N ILE A 106 -6.11 -5.98 -13.81
CA ILE A 106 -7.11 -5.51 -12.82
C ILE A 106 -8.51 -5.90 -13.26
N ARG A 107 -8.85 -5.73 -14.54
CA ARG A 107 -10.15 -6.12 -15.10
C ARG A 107 -10.39 -7.62 -14.91
N ASN A 108 -9.41 -8.45 -15.29
CA ASN A 108 -9.51 -9.90 -15.17
C ASN A 108 -9.67 -10.34 -13.71
N LEU A 109 -8.91 -9.71 -12.78
CA LEU A 109 -9.06 -9.96 -11.36
C LEU A 109 -10.47 -9.61 -10.88
N TYR A 110 -11.00 -8.46 -11.29
CA TYR A 110 -12.37 -8.07 -10.99
C TYR A 110 -13.39 -9.09 -11.53
N GLU A 111 -13.28 -9.50 -12.80
CA GLU A 111 -14.19 -10.49 -13.40
C GLU A 111 -14.18 -11.82 -12.64
N CYS A 112 -13.00 -12.34 -12.34
CA CYS A 112 -12.88 -13.58 -11.56
C CYS A 112 -13.49 -13.42 -10.17
N SER A 113 -13.38 -12.24 -9.57
CA SER A 113 -13.90 -11.96 -8.23
C SER A 113 -15.43 -11.96 -8.17
N GLN A 114 -16.12 -11.77 -9.29
CA GLN A 114 -17.59 -11.79 -9.34
C GLN A 114 -18.17 -13.16 -8.97
N ALA A 115 -17.38 -14.21 -9.02
CA ALA A 115 -17.78 -15.56 -8.53
C ALA A 115 -18.03 -15.58 -7.02
N VAL A 116 -17.45 -14.67 -6.24
CA VAL A 116 -17.67 -14.53 -4.80
C VAL A 116 -18.93 -13.72 -4.51
N ALA A 117 -19.00 -12.51 -5.09
CA ALA A 117 -20.16 -11.63 -4.98
C ALA A 117 -20.07 -10.52 -6.05
N PRO A 118 -21.22 -9.97 -6.49
CA PRO A 118 -21.22 -8.81 -7.39
C PRO A 118 -20.46 -7.62 -6.79
N GLY A 119 -19.55 -7.03 -7.57
CA GLY A 119 -18.73 -5.91 -7.15
C GLY A 119 -17.55 -6.25 -6.22
N PHE A 120 -17.40 -7.51 -5.84
CA PHE A 120 -16.27 -7.96 -5.02
C PHE A 120 -14.95 -7.79 -5.78
N PHE A 121 -13.91 -7.38 -5.07
CA PHE A 121 -12.54 -7.26 -5.59
C PHE A 121 -11.59 -8.03 -4.69
N SER A 122 -11.28 -9.25 -5.09
CA SER A 122 -10.58 -10.25 -4.28
C SER A 122 -9.07 -10.02 -4.23
N LYS A 123 -8.44 -10.63 -3.24
CA LYS A 123 -7.06 -11.06 -3.32
C LYS A 123 -6.99 -12.32 -4.19
N PHE A 124 -5.99 -12.38 -5.05
CA PHE A 124 -5.76 -13.52 -5.94
C PHE A 124 -4.42 -14.16 -5.59
N HIS A 125 -4.36 -15.48 -5.59
CA HIS A 125 -3.10 -16.20 -5.44
C HIS A 125 -3.17 -17.58 -6.07
N ASN A 126 -2.10 -17.95 -6.74
CA ASN A 126 -1.92 -19.28 -7.35
C ASN A 126 -3.16 -19.80 -8.10
N GLY A 127 -3.76 -18.98 -8.97
CA GLY A 127 -4.96 -19.35 -9.74
C GLY A 127 -6.27 -19.40 -8.92
N ARG A 128 -6.26 -18.97 -7.66
CA ARG A 128 -7.43 -19.01 -6.78
C ARG A 128 -7.88 -17.62 -6.36
N ILE A 129 -9.18 -17.44 -6.26
CA ILE A 129 -9.81 -16.24 -5.73
C ILE A 129 -10.02 -16.42 -4.22
N SER A 130 -9.46 -15.50 -3.45
CA SER A 130 -9.67 -15.44 -2.01
C SER A 130 -11.05 -14.89 -1.67
N PRO A 131 -11.75 -15.38 -0.62
CA PRO A 131 -12.92 -14.71 -0.09
C PRO A 131 -12.60 -13.42 0.67
N GLU A 132 -11.32 -13.03 0.74
CA GLU A 132 -10.88 -11.80 1.38
C GLU A 132 -10.80 -10.64 0.40
N ILE A 133 -11.07 -9.45 0.93
CA ILE A 133 -10.89 -8.16 0.25
C ILE A 133 -10.12 -7.23 1.18
N SER A 134 -9.35 -6.33 0.61
CA SER A 134 -8.64 -5.30 1.36
C SER A 134 -8.98 -3.93 0.79
N THR A 135 -9.26 -2.97 1.66
CA THR A 135 -9.65 -1.60 1.25
C THR A 135 -8.51 -0.83 0.60
N ASP A 136 -7.26 -1.11 0.98
CA ASP A 136 -6.06 -0.55 0.36
C ASP A 136 -5.88 -1.06 -1.07
N GLN A 137 -6.05 -2.35 -1.29
CA GLN A 137 -5.99 -2.90 -2.64
C GLN A 137 -7.07 -2.32 -3.55
N CYS A 138 -8.30 -2.20 -3.03
CA CYS A 138 -9.38 -1.51 -3.77
C CYS A 138 -8.98 -0.07 -4.09
N LEU A 139 -8.45 0.68 -3.13
CA LEU A 139 -8.11 2.09 -3.33
C LEU A 139 -7.02 2.27 -4.40
N TYR A 140 -5.94 1.49 -4.34
CA TYR A 140 -4.85 1.56 -5.33
C TYR A 140 -5.31 1.13 -6.72
N ALA A 141 -6.09 0.05 -6.82
CA ALA A 141 -6.63 -0.40 -8.09
C ALA A 141 -7.55 0.65 -8.71
N VAL A 142 -8.50 1.18 -7.92
CA VAL A 142 -9.44 2.21 -8.39
C VAL A 142 -8.73 3.51 -8.77
N TRP A 143 -7.69 3.90 -8.02
CA TRP A 143 -6.87 5.05 -8.37
C TRP A 143 -6.11 4.84 -9.68
N GLY A 144 -5.49 3.68 -9.87
CA GLY A 144 -4.82 3.34 -11.13
C GLY A 144 -5.78 3.39 -12.33
N LEU A 145 -6.98 2.86 -12.15
CA LEU A 145 -8.05 2.93 -13.17
C LEU A 145 -8.47 4.38 -13.48
N ASP A 146 -8.61 5.23 -12.45
CA ASP A 146 -8.90 6.65 -12.62
C ASP A 146 -7.84 7.34 -13.47
N GLN A 147 -6.57 7.14 -13.14
CA GLN A 147 -5.45 7.75 -13.88
C GLN A 147 -5.38 7.25 -15.33
N PHE A 148 -5.59 5.95 -15.56
CA PHE A 148 -5.57 5.37 -16.90
C PHE A 148 -6.77 5.83 -17.74
N SER A 149 -7.89 6.17 -17.15
CA SER A 149 -9.12 6.59 -17.87
C SER A 149 -8.90 7.75 -18.83
N ALA A 150 -7.93 8.63 -18.53
CA ALA A 150 -7.59 9.76 -19.38
C ALA A 150 -6.99 9.34 -20.74
N PHE A 151 -6.47 8.14 -20.86
CA PHE A 151 -5.80 7.59 -22.05
C PHE A 151 -6.51 6.36 -22.62
N GLY A 152 -7.49 5.84 -21.90
CA GLY A 152 -8.28 4.68 -22.30
C GLY A 152 -9.21 4.98 -23.49
N ALA A 153 -9.45 3.98 -24.33
CA ALA A 153 -10.50 4.02 -25.35
C ALA A 153 -11.90 4.13 -24.72
N ALA A 154 -12.92 4.44 -25.51
CA ALA A 154 -14.28 4.56 -24.99
C ALA A 154 -14.77 3.28 -24.29
N THR A 155 -14.44 2.12 -24.86
CA THR A 155 -14.75 0.80 -24.27
C THR A 155 -14.01 0.57 -22.95
N GLU A 156 -12.72 0.93 -22.87
CA GLU A 156 -11.92 0.85 -21.65
C GLU A 156 -12.49 1.76 -20.57
N ARG A 157 -12.89 3.00 -20.90
CA ARG A 157 -13.55 3.91 -19.96
C ARG A 157 -14.88 3.37 -19.43
N SER A 158 -15.67 2.72 -20.28
CA SER A 158 -16.92 2.07 -19.85
C SER A 158 -16.64 0.92 -18.87
N GLU A 159 -15.60 0.12 -19.11
CA GLU A 159 -15.19 -0.94 -18.21
C GLU A 159 -14.66 -0.37 -16.86
N ILE A 160 -13.87 0.69 -16.91
CA ILE A 160 -13.41 1.39 -15.71
C ILE A 160 -14.60 1.85 -14.87
N ALA A 161 -15.58 2.49 -15.50
CA ALA A 161 -16.79 2.95 -14.83
C ALA A 161 -17.55 1.79 -14.17
N ARG A 162 -17.67 0.65 -14.86
CA ARG A 162 -18.33 -0.56 -14.37
C ARG A 162 -17.59 -1.15 -13.16
N ILE A 163 -16.25 -1.26 -13.22
CA ILE A 163 -15.43 -1.82 -12.17
C ILE A 163 -15.49 -0.93 -10.92
N ILE A 164 -15.23 0.37 -11.07
CA ILE A 164 -15.22 1.32 -9.93
C ILE A 164 -16.61 1.41 -9.29
N GLY A 165 -17.65 1.51 -10.11
CA GLY A 165 -19.04 1.53 -9.62
C GLY A 165 -19.41 0.25 -8.89
N GLY A 166 -19.03 -0.92 -9.42
CA GLY A 166 -19.31 -2.21 -8.81
C GLY A 166 -18.61 -2.36 -7.45
N ILE A 167 -17.33 -1.99 -7.36
CA ILE A 167 -16.59 -2.03 -6.07
C ILE A 167 -17.26 -1.08 -5.05
N ALA A 168 -17.64 0.12 -5.45
CA ALA A 168 -18.34 1.04 -4.56
C ALA A 168 -19.70 0.49 -4.10
N ASP A 169 -20.49 -0.06 -5.02
CA ASP A 169 -21.80 -0.66 -4.71
C ASP A 169 -21.67 -1.85 -3.74
N PHE A 170 -20.63 -2.67 -3.90
CA PHE A 170 -20.34 -3.76 -2.97
C PHE A 170 -20.16 -3.26 -1.53
N TRP A 171 -19.31 -2.24 -1.34
CA TRP A 171 -19.04 -1.67 -0.03
C TRP A 171 -20.26 -0.95 0.55
N MET A 172 -20.94 -0.13 -0.25
CA MET A 172 -22.16 0.58 0.17
C MET A 172 -23.26 -0.40 0.56
N GLY A 173 -23.50 -1.45 -0.24
CA GLY A 173 -24.54 -2.45 0.01
C GLY A 173 -24.30 -3.28 1.26
N ARG A 174 -23.07 -3.39 1.73
CA ARG A 174 -22.69 -4.09 2.96
C ARG A 174 -22.53 -3.15 4.17
N GLY A 175 -22.85 -1.88 4.04
CA GLY A 175 -22.64 -0.89 5.10
C GLY A 175 -21.17 -0.80 5.53
N TYR A 176 -20.25 -1.01 4.58
CA TYR A 176 -18.79 -0.97 4.78
C TYR A 176 -18.23 -2.05 5.71
N LYS A 177 -18.96 -3.14 5.87
CA LYS A 177 -18.53 -4.32 6.61
C LYS A 177 -18.07 -5.41 5.66
N HIS A 178 -17.01 -6.11 6.04
CA HIS A 178 -16.51 -7.20 5.22
C HIS A 178 -15.75 -8.22 6.08
N PRO A 179 -15.94 -9.53 5.83
CA PRO A 179 -15.13 -10.54 6.46
C PRO A 179 -13.67 -10.44 6.01
N TYR A 180 -12.79 -10.39 6.99
CA TYR A 180 -11.36 -10.43 6.78
C TYR A 180 -10.74 -11.31 7.87
N ARG A 181 -10.08 -12.39 7.47
CA ARG A 181 -9.49 -13.36 8.40
C ARG A 181 -10.49 -13.84 9.45
N GLU A 182 -11.63 -14.34 9.01
CA GLU A 182 -12.70 -14.84 9.86
C GLU A 182 -13.38 -13.78 10.76
N ARG A 183 -13.15 -12.51 10.50
CA ARG A 183 -13.77 -11.39 11.21
C ARG A 183 -14.43 -10.43 10.25
N ASP A 184 -15.58 -9.92 10.66
CA ASP A 184 -16.13 -8.74 10.00
C ASP A 184 -15.37 -7.50 10.48
N PHE A 185 -14.89 -6.69 9.53
CA PHE A 185 -14.49 -5.35 9.86
C PHE A 185 -15.74 -4.54 10.17
N GLU A 186 -15.73 -3.97 11.37
CA GLU A 186 -16.75 -3.03 11.76
C GLU A 186 -16.30 -1.60 11.45
N TRP A 187 -17.24 -0.81 10.97
CA TRP A 187 -17.12 0.63 10.93
C TRP A 187 -16.69 1.15 12.32
N PRO A 188 -15.77 2.13 12.46
CA PRO A 188 -15.28 3.04 11.43
C PRO A 188 -13.94 2.67 10.75
N TRP A 189 -13.40 1.50 10.98
CA TRP A 189 -12.11 1.11 10.40
C TRP A 189 -12.29 0.37 9.06
N PRO A 190 -11.67 0.75 7.99
CA PRO A 190 -10.87 1.93 7.64
C PRO A 190 -11.72 3.03 6.97
N ALA A 191 -12.51 3.72 7.74
CA ALA A 191 -13.54 4.67 7.30
C ALA A 191 -13.06 5.71 6.27
N ASN A 192 -11.86 6.19 6.42
CA ASN A 192 -11.25 7.21 5.58
C ASN A 192 -10.91 6.74 4.14
N ARG A 193 -11.03 5.45 3.84
CA ARG A 193 -10.78 4.91 2.51
C ARG A 193 -12.03 4.85 1.64
N PHE A 194 -13.20 4.94 2.23
CA PHE A 194 -14.46 4.84 1.52
C PHE A 194 -14.89 6.14 0.82
N PRO A 195 -14.73 7.35 1.39
CA PRO A 195 -15.05 8.57 0.67
C PRO A 195 -14.36 8.67 -0.70
N PRO A 196 -13.03 8.46 -0.84
CA PRO A 196 -12.38 8.52 -2.15
C PRO A 196 -12.90 7.45 -3.13
N LEU A 197 -13.19 6.25 -2.65
CA LEU A 197 -13.74 5.18 -3.47
C LEU A 197 -15.11 5.54 -4.05
N VAL A 198 -16.01 6.03 -3.20
CA VAL A 198 -17.36 6.43 -3.61
C VAL A 198 -17.33 7.65 -4.52
N TRP A 199 -16.44 8.62 -4.24
CA TRP A 199 -16.26 9.78 -5.09
C TRP A 199 -15.76 9.40 -6.50
N LEU A 200 -14.82 8.46 -6.61
CA LEU A 200 -14.36 7.96 -7.90
C LEU A 200 -15.47 7.20 -8.66
N ALA A 201 -16.34 6.49 -7.93
CA ALA A 201 -17.52 5.88 -8.54
C ALA A 201 -18.49 6.93 -9.10
N TRP A 202 -18.74 8.02 -8.39
CA TRP A 202 -19.51 9.14 -8.93
C TRP A 202 -18.87 9.74 -10.18
N ARG A 203 -17.57 9.95 -10.16
CA ARG A 203 -16.83 10.54 -11.29
C ARG A 203 -16.92 9.71 -12.57
N HIS A 204 -16.84 8.38 -12.46
CA HIS A 204 -16.76 7.47 -13.61
C HIS A 204 -18.09 6.84 -13.99
N ALA A 205 -18.85 6.33 -13.03
CA ALA A 205 -20.13 5.67 -13.28
C ALA A 205 -21.31 6.65 -13.25
N GLY A 206 -21.11 7.87 -12.71
CA GLY A 206 -22.20 8.82 -12.49
C GLY A 206 -23.15 8.38 -11.39
N GLY A 207 -24.31 9.04 -11.32
CA GLY A 207 -25.36 8.66 -10.39
C GLY A 207 -25.30 9.41 -9.07
N GLN A 208 -26.43 10.03 -8.73
CA GLN A 208 -26.57 10.88 -7.54
C GLN A 208 -26.29 10.10 -6.25
N LYS A 209 -26.62 8.79 -6.22
CA LYS A 209 -26.38 7.93 -5.03
C LYS A 209 -24.95 7.96 -4.51
N TYR A 210 -23.95 8.03 -5.41
CA TYR A 210 -22.53 8.07 -5.00
C TYR A 210 -22.16 9.45 -4.46
N LEU A 211 -22.67 10.51 -5.05
CA LEU A 211 -22.42 11.86 -4.57
C LEU A 211 -23.05 12.08 -3.18
N ASP A 212 -24.30 11.67 -3.00
CA ASP A 212 -25.01 11.74 -1.72
C ASP A 212 -24.25 10.95 -0.65
N GLU A 213 -23.77 9.75 -1.01
CA GLU A 213 -23.02 8.91 -0.09
C GLU A 213 -21.63 9.50 0.23
N PHE A 214 -20.95 10.10 -0.75
CA PHE A 214 -19.71 10.84 -0.50
C PHE A 214 -19.90 11.95 0.53
N HIS A 215 -20.96 12.76 0.37
CA HIS A 215 -21.28 13.82 1.32
C HIS A 215 -21.63 13.27 2.70
N ARG A 216 -22.41 12.18 2.76
CA ARG A 216 -22.75 11.52 4.01
C ARG A 216 -21.50 11.01 4.74
N LEU A 217 -20.60 10.34 4.03
CA LEU A 217 -19.36 9.82 4.61
C LEU A 217 -18.42 10.93 5.07
N SER A 218 -18.25 11.96 4.26
CA SER A 218 -17.37 13.10 4.57
C SER A 218 -17.85 13.91 5.78
N ALA A 219 -19.16 13.85 6.09
CA ALA A 219 -19.73 14.51 7.25
C ALA A 219 -19.60 13.73 8.57
N LEU A 220 -19.21 12.43 8.50
CA LEU A 220 -19.09 11.61 9.70
C LEU A 220 -17.88 12.03 10.54
N ASP A 221 -18.07 12.15 11.85
CA ASP A 221 -17.00 12.43 12.81
C ASP A 221 -15.86 11.39 12.67
N ALA A 222 -16.21 10.12 12.47
CA ALA A 222 -15.24 9.06 12.24
C ALA A 222 -14.31 9.31 11.03
N VAL A 223 -14.78 9.97 9.98
CA VAL A 223 -13.98 10.36 8.81
C VAL A 223 -13.23 11.66 9.07
N ARG A 224 -13.87 12.64 9.70
CA ARG A 224 -13.30 13.97 9.95
C ARG A 224 -12.25 13.98 11.06
N ASP A 225 -12.45 13.15 12.09
CA ASP A 225 -11.54 13.06 13.25
C ASP A 225 -10.48 11.99 13.10
N PHE A 226 -10.65 11.06 12.14
CA PHE A 226 -9.63 10.07 11.85
C PHE A 226 -8.56 10.70 10.95
N PRO A 227 -7.32 10.74 11.42
CA PRO A 227 -6.21 10.80 10.46
C PRO A 227 -6.36 9.58 9.54
N PRO A 228 -5.91 9.66 8.28
CA PRO A 228 -6.02 8.54 7.34
C PRO A 228 -5.11 7.36 7.71
N PHE A 229 -5.09 7.00 8.98
CA PHE A 229 -4.33 5.90 9.57
C PHE A 229 -5.23 4.71 9.87
N PHE A 230 -4.63 3.54 9.89
CA PHE A 230 -5.27 2.35 10.38
C PHE A 230 -5.70 2.46 11.84
N SER A 231 -6.92 2.08 12.12
CA SER A 231 -7.45 1.59 13.38
C SER A 231 -7.26 2.44 14.65
N THR A 232 -6.81 3.67 14.56
CA THR A 232 -6.66 4.51 15.75
C THR A 232 -7.36 5.84 15.59
N THR A 233 -8.03 6.32 16.64
CA THR A 233 -8.52 7.68 16.68
C THR A 233 -7.34 8.65 16.69
N ARG A 234 -7.55 9.88 16.20
CA ARG A 234 -6.51 10.94 16.23
C ARG A 234 -5.90 11.13 17.62
N SER A 235 -6.71 10.98 18.67
CA SER A 235 -6.24 11.07 20.06
C SER A 235 -5.39 9.85 20.47
N GLN A 236 -5.76 8.64 20.04
CA GLN A 236 -4.99 7.43 20.32
C GLN A 236 -3.66 7.46 19.58
N TRP A 237 -3.69 7.88 18.31
CA TRP A 237 -2.50 8.02 17.50
C TRP A 237 -1.51 9.04 18.11
N ARG A 238 -1.98 10.20 18.57
CA ARG A 238 -1.14 11.19 19.27
C ARG A 238 -0.55 10.62 20.56
N LYS A 239 -1.33 9.86 21.34
CA LYS A 239 -0.85 9.20 22.56
C LYS A 239 0.22 8.15 22.25
N THR A 240 0.03 7.35 21.23
CA THR A 240 0.99 6.33 20.81
C THR A 240 2.33 6.96 20.42
N ARG A 241 2.29 8.08 19.72
CA ARG A 241 3.51 8.82 19.36
C ARG A 241 4.24 9.42 20.55
N THR A 242 3.52 10.04 21.48
CA THR A 242 4.12 10.63 22.68
C THR A 242 4.72 9.58 23.61
N ALA A 243 4.25 8.35 23.55
CA ALA A 243 4.80 7.23 24.29
C ALA A 243 6.03 6.57 23.63
N GLY A 244 6.53 7.10 22.51
CA GLY A 244 7.69 6.53 21.80
C GLY A 244 7.41 5.21 21.07
N ALA A 245 6.16 4.80 20.98
CA ALA A 245 5.79 3.59 20.27
C ALA A 245 5.96 3.79 18.76
N HIS A 246 6.85 3.03 18.12
CA HIS A 246 7.10 3.05 16.71
C HIS A 246 6.25 1.99 16.00
N TRP A 247 5.31 2.43 15.20
CA TRP A 247 4.53 1.53 14.36
C TRP A 247 5.37 1.12 13.15
N PRO A 248 5.58 -0.18 12.89
CA PRO A 248 6.52 -0.63 11.85
C PRO A 248 6.15 -0.23 10.42
N PHE A 249 4.93 0.24 10.17
CA PHE A 249 4.45 0.65 8.83
C PHE A 249 3.96 2.10 8.78
N LYS A 250 4.47 3.00 9.63
CA LYS A 250 3.98 4.40 9.68
C LYS A 250 4.14 5.12 8.35
N LEU A 251 5.30 4.99 7.71
CA LEU A 251 5.58 5.65 6.44
C LEU A 251 4.69 5.09 5.31
N GLU A 252 4.46 3.78 5.28
CA GLU A 252 3.50 3.16 4.36
C GLU A 252 2.09 3.69 4.59
N GLN A 253 1.66 3.79 5.83
CA GLN A 253 0.35 4.32 6.18
C GLN A 253 0.19 5.79 5.81
N ALA A 254 1.26 6.58 5.95
CA ALA A 254 1.26 7.95 5.45
C ALA A 254 1.04 8.01 3.94
N ALA A 255 1.68 7.13 3.19
CA ALA A 255 1.47 7.03 1.76
C ALA A 255 0.03 6.61 1.39
N GLN A 256 -0.53 5.62 2.07
CA GLN A 256 -1.91 5.21 1.88
C GLN A 256 -2.90 6.30 2.30
N GLY A 257 -2.60 6.99 3.39
CA GLY A 257 -3.41 8.10 3.90
C GLY A 257 -3.42 9.29 2.95
N GLN A 258 -2.27 9.65 2.39
CA GLN A 258 -2.20 10.68 1.35
C GLN A 258 -3.08 10.33 0.15
N LEU A 259 -3.03 9.08 -0.32
CA LEU A 259 -3.84 8.62 -1.43
C LEU A 259 -5.35 8.69 -1.10
N SER A 260 -5.73 8.40 0.14
CA SER A 260 -7.11 8.54 0.61
C SER A 260 -7.58 9.99 0.66
N LEU A 261 -6.68 10.94 0.95
CA LEU A 261 -7.02 12.36 1.00
C LEU A 261 -7.06 13.03 -0.39
N ALA A 262 -6.36 12.47 -1.37
CA ALA A 262 -6.19 13.11 -2.67
C ALA A 262 -7.52 13.52 -3.35
N PRO A 263 -8.56 12.68 -3.46
CA PRO A 263 -9.84 13.10 -4.03
C PRO A 263 -10.52 14.21 -3.23
N MET A 264 -10.43 14.16 -1.90
CA MET A 264 -11.07 15.16 -1.03
C MET A 264 -10.37 16.51 -1.08
N LEU A 265 -9.06 16.53 -1.22
CA LEU A 265 -8.28 17.75 -1.45
C LEU A 265 -8.63 18.43 -2.78
N CYS A 266 -8.97 17.63 -3.79
CA CYS A 266 -9.35 18.14 -5.10
C CYS A 266 -10.79 18.63 -5.17
N TYR A 267 -11.70 17.99 -4.42
CA TYR A 267 -13.15 18.12 -4.65
C TYR A 267 -13.91 18.77 -3.48
N ASP A 268 -13.60 18.43 -2.22
CA ASP A 268 -14.34 18.93 -1.07
C ASP A 268 -13.86 20.34 -0.67
N ALA A 269 -14.23 21.33 -1.48
CA ALA A 269 -13.84 22.72 -1.24
C ALA A 269 -14.27 23.28 0.14
N PRO A 270 -15.48 23.00 0.67
CA PRO A 270 -15.89 23.46 1.98
C PRO A 270 -15.01 23.00 3.13
N HIS A 271 -14.43 21.79 3.03
CA HIS A 271 -13.60 21.21 4.08
C HIS A 271 -12.12 21.09 3.69
N ARG A 272 -11.73 21.71 2.57
CA ARG A 272 -10.36 21.61 2.04
C ARG A 272 -9.29 21.97 3.08
N ALA A 273 -9.54 22.99 3.90
CA ALA A 273 -8.60 23.38 4.96
C ALA A 273 -8.41 22.27 6.01
N LEU A 274 -9.48 21.53 6.34
CA LEU A 274 -9.39 20.38 7.25
C LEU A 274 -8.55 19.27 6.65
N TRP A 275 -8.78 18.94 5.38
CA TRP A 275 -8.03 17.87 4.70
C TRP A 275 -6.56 18.24 4.50
N LEU A 276 -6.25 19.50 4.23
CA LEU A 276 -4.87 19.99 4.20
C LEU A 276 -4.21 19.86 5.58
N ALA A 277 -4.89 20.26 6.64
CA ALA A 277 -4.36 20.11 8.00
C ALA A 277 -4.10 18.64 8.35
N HIS A 278 -4.98 17.71 7.95
CA HIS A 278 -4.79 16.28 8.12
C HIS A 278 -3.58 15.77 7.35
N LEU A 279 -3.40 16.19 6.10
CA LEU A 279 -2.26 15.79 5.28
C LEU A 279 -0.95 16.30 5.88
N LYS A 280 -0.90 17.57 6.29
CA LYS A 280 0.27 18.15 6.94
C LYS A 280 0.63 17.42 8.23
N GLU A 281 -0.36 17.19 9.11
CA GLU A 281 -0.16 16.43 10.34
C GLU A 281 0.34 15.02 10.07
N LEU A 282 -0.23 14.33 9.07
CA LEU A 282 0.15 12.99 8.67
C LEU A 282 1.63 12.90 8.30
N ILE A 283 2.08 13.74 7.38
CA ILE A 283 3.45 13.73 6.88
C ILE A 283 4.43 14.17 7.96
N THR A 284 4.19 15.32 8.59
CA THR A 284 5.06 15.86 9.65
C THR A 284 5.25 14.85 10.79
N ALA A 285 4.19 14.12 11.08
CA ALA A 285 4.20 13.14 12.13
C ALA A 285 5.01 11.88 11.80
N CYS A 286 5.15 11.55 10.54
CA CYS A 286 5.87 10.36 10.09
C CYS A 286 7.34 10.63 9.72
N LEU A 287 7.67 11.87 9.41
CA LEU A 287 9.06 12.25 9.07
C LEU A 287 10.12 11.81 10.08
N PRO A 288 9.89 11.90 11.41
CA PRO A 288 10.88 11.45 12.40
C PRO A 288 11.18 9.95 12.38
N ASP A 289 10.29 9.14 11.77
CA ASP A 289 10.50 7.69 11.66
C ASP A 289 11.42 7.34 10.46
N LEU A 290 11.74 8.31 9.62
CA LEU A 290 12.72 8.20 8.55
C LEU A 290 14.12 8.49 9.10
N GLY A 291 15.02 7.51 9.02
CA GLY A 291 16.41 7.68 9.42
C GLY A 291 17.20 8.58 8.45
N GLU A 292 18.39 8.97 8.85
CA GLU A 292 19.33 9.72 7.98
C GLU A 292 19.72 8.91 6.73
N ASP A 293 19.75 7.58 6.88
CA ASP A 293 19.95 6.59 5.82
C ASP A 293 18.72 6.34 4.94
N CYS A 294 17.67 7.13 5.11
CA CYS A 294 16.37 6.98 4.44
C CYS A 294 15.67 5.63 4.68
N LEU A 295 16.04 4.92 5.74
CA LEU A 295 15.36 3.71 6.18
C LEU A 295 14.38 4.02 7.31
N GLN A 296 13.26 3.32 7.33
CA GLN A 296 12.35 3.38 8.48
C GLN A 296 12.97 2.65 9.65
N ARG A 297 12.91 3.26 10.83
CA ARG A 297 13.37 2.66 12.09
C ARG A 297 12.20 2.01 12.81
N GLY A 298 12.46 0.83 13.36
CA GLY A 298 11.57 0.11 14.26
C GLY A 298 12.30 -0.31 15.51
N GLU A 299 11.57 -0.66 16.54
CA GLU A 299 12.12 -1.15 17.80
C GLU A 299 11.75 -2.61 18.02
N PHE A 300 12.72 -3.38 18.53
CA PHE A 300 12.55 -4.78 18.92
C PHE A 300 12.95 -4.98 20.36
N THR A 301 12.25 -5.85 21.05
CA THR A 301 12.74 -6.44 22.29
C THR A 301 13.47 -7.73 21.96
N TYR A 302 14.60 -7.95 22.62
CA TYR A 302 15.40 -9.15 22.51
C TYR A 302 15.49 -9.82 23.88
N ASP A 303 15.08 -11.08 23.94
CA ASP A 303 15.21 -11.89 25.14
C ASP A 303 16.53 -12.67 25.06
N GLU A 304 17.52 -12.26 25.86
CA GLU A 304 18.84 -12.88 25.86
C GLU A 304 18.81 -14.35 26.33
N ALA A 305 17.85 -14.71 27.18
CA ALA A 305 17.77 -16.07 27.72
C ALA A 305 17.25 -17.07 26.66
N THR A 306 16.39 -16.62 25.78
CA THR A 306 15.80 -17.47 24.72
C THR A 306 16.40 -17.22 23.35
N GLY A 307 17.18 -16.16 23.16
CA GLY A 307 17.70 -15.72 21.87
C GLY A 307 16.61 -15.24 20.90
N VAL A 308 15.46 -14.82 21.40
CA VAL A 308 14.30 -14.43 20.59
C VAL A 308 14.15 -12.93 20.50
N ALA A 309 14.20 -12.39 19.29
CA ALA A 309 13.88 -10.99 19.00
C ALA A 309 12.39 -10.83 18.68
N ARG A 310 11.80 -9.73 19.13
CA ARG A 310 10.38 -9.42 18.97
C ARG A 310 10.16 -7.95 18.68
N GLU A 311 9.22 -7.64 17.81
CA GLU A 311 8.77 -6.25 17.64
C GLU A 311 8.09 -5.76 18.92
N VAL A 312 8.44 -4.55 19.35
CA VAL A 312 7.87 -3.94 20.57
C VAL A 312 6.39 -3.67 20.40
N GLU A 313 5.95 -3.46 19.16
CA GLU A 313 4.55 -3.27 18.84
C GLU A 313 3.90 -4.52 18.28
N LYS A 314 2.65 -4.68 18.67
CA LYS A 314 1.75 -5.71 18.19
C LYS A 314 1.77 -5.70 16.66
N SER A 315 2.11 -6.81 16.07
CA SER A 315 2.00 -6.91 14.63
C SER A 315 0.56 -6.61 14.23
N TYR A 316 0.41 -5.77 13.24
CA TYR A 316 -0.86 -5.43 12.60
C TYR A 316 -1.72 -6.68 12.31
N HIS A 317 -1.08 -7.79 12.04
CA HIS A 317 -1.70 -9.07 11.72
C HIS A 317 -2.24 -9.87 12.91
N SER A 318 -1.93 -9.47 14.14
CA SER A 318 -2.44 -10.17 15.33
C SER A 318 -3.84 -9.71 15.78
N GLY A 319 -4.48 -8.82 15.04
CA GLY A 319 -5.80 -8.28 15.39
C GLY A 319 -5.85 -7.62 16.77
N GLY A 320 -4.75 -7.01 17.20
CA GLY A 320 -4.64 -6.33 18.49
C GLY A 320 -4.45 -7.25 19.68
N LYS A 321 -4.40 -8.57 19.49
CA LYS A 321 -4.01 -9.51 20.54
C LYS A 321 -2.49 -9.63 20.58
N PRO A 322 -1.86 -9.62 21.77
CA PRO A 322 -0.47 -10.00 21.90
C PRO A 322 -0.31 -11.38 21.25
N ASN A 323 0.60 -11.50 20.29
CA ASN A 323 1.03 -12.83 19.89
C ASN A 323 1.83 -13.37 21.09
N PRO A 324 1.46 -14.50 21.70
CA PRO A 324 2.20 -15.05 22.87
C PRO A 324 3.68 -15.27 22.55
N VAL A 325 4.00 -15.45 21.26
CA VAL A 325 5.39 -15.51 20.78
C VAL A 325 6.11 -14.16 20.87
N TRP A 326 5.41 -13.04 21.13
CA TRP A 326 5.93 -11.68 21.08
C TRP A 326 6.01 -10.98 22.45
N GLU A 327 5.77 -11.67 23.53
CA GLU A 327 5.96 -11.16 24.89
C GLU A 327 7.37 -11.45 25.37
N ALA A 328 8.33 -10.63 24.97
CA ALA A 328 9.68 -10.75 25.49
C ALA A 328 9.92 -9.85 26.69
N LYS A 329 10.72 -10.35 27.58
CA LYS A 329 11.47 -9.56 28.56
C LYS A 329 12.90 -9.50 28.06
N GLY A 330 13.42 -8.32 27.81
CA GLY A 330 14.77 -8.15 27.29
C GLY A 330 15.08 -6.69 26.98
N PHE A 331 16.20 -6.44 26.33
CA PHE A 331 16.55 -5.09 25.89
C PHE A 331 15.87 -4.72 24.56
N VAL A 332 15.70 -3.43 24.34
CA VAL A 332 15.18 -2.90 23.08
C VAL A 332 16.33 -2.68 22.12
N SER A 333 16.21 -3.20 20.91
CA SER A 333 17.15 -2.99 19.82
C SER A 333 16.43 -2.36 18.64
N SER A 334 17.13 -1.49 17.90
CA SER A 334 16.58 -0.88 16.68
C SER A 334 16.70 -1.80 15.48
N ALA A 335 15.72 -1.76 14.61
CA ALA A 335 15.77 -2.37 13.29
C ALA A 335 15.52 -1.35 12.19
N ARG A 336 15.88 -1.68 10.97
CA ARG A 336 15.70 -0.83 9.80
C ARG A 336 14.97 -1.58 8.70
N ALA A 337 14.16 -0.83 7.93
CA ALA A 337 13.39 -1.35 6.81
C ALA A 337 13.35 -0.32 5.68
N GLY A 338 13.48 -0.75 4.44
CA GLY A 338 13.40 0.11 3.25
C GLY A 338 12.06 0.05 2.51
N HIS A 339 11.20 -0.90 2.87
CA HIS A 339 9.87 -1.06 2.25
C HIS A 339 9.03 0.23 2.31
N SER A 340 8.78 0.73 3.50
CA SER A 340 7.86 1.86 3.70
C SER A 340 8.40 3.21 3.23
N PRO A 341 9.69 3.53 3.34
CA PRO A 341 10.23 4.79 2.83
C PRO A 341 10.04 4.98 1.33
N ALA A 342 10.20 3.93 0.53
CA ALA A 342 9.96 4.00 -0.92
C ALA A 342 8.52 4.42 -1.25
N MET A 343 7.54 3.96 -0.46
CA MET A 343 6.14 4.36 -0.58
C MET A 343 5.92 5.79 -0.07
N PHE A 344 6.61 6.19 0.98
CA PHE A 344 6.47 7.50 1.60
C PHE A 344 6.95 8.63 0.70
N ALA A 345 7.98 8.41 -0.14
CA ALA A 345 8.44 9.40 -1.12
C ALA A 345 7.30 9.91 -2.00
N ARG A 346 6.36 9.04 -2.39
CA ARG A 346 5.16 9.42 -3.15
C ARG A 346 4.28 10.42 -2.38
N ALA A 347 4.09 10.18 -1.09
CA ALA A 347 3.28 11.08 -0.27
C ALA A 347 3.94 12.46 -0.16
N LEU A 348 5.27 12.51 -0.03
CA LEU A 348 6.04 13.74 0.00
C LEU A 348 5.88 14.53 -1.29
N PHE A 349 6.11 13.93 -2.44
CA PHE A 349 5.93 14.60 -3.75
C PHE A 349 4.49 15.02 -4.00
N SER A 350 3.51 14.24 -3.57
CA SER A 350 2.09 14.62 -3.71
C SER A 350 1.70 15.81 -2.84
N ALA A 351 2.33 15.96 -1.69
CA ALA A 351 2.01 17.00 -0.73
C ALA A 351 2.83 18.31 -0.94
N ASP A 352 4.04 18.20 -1.46
CA ASP A 352 4.96 19.32 -1.62
C ASP A 352 4.33 20.54 -2.34
N PRO A 353 3.62 20.39 -3.48
CA PRO A 353 2.97 21.52 -4.14
C PRO A 353 1.88 22.21 -3.31
N LEU A 354 1.38 21.55 -2.27
CA LEU A 354 0.35 22.07 -1.37
C LEU A 354 0.95 22.79 -0.15
N PHE A 355 2.24 22.57 0.13
CA PHE A 355 2.98 23.09 1.27
C PHE A 355 4.40 23.49 0.86
N PRO A 356 4.54 24.49 -0.02
CA PRO A 356 5.84 24.85 -0.60
C PRO A 356 6.87 25.33 0.45
N GLU A 357 6.40 25.69 1.65
CA GLU A 357 7.27 26.10 2.76
C GLU A 357 7.97 24.92 3.46
N GLU A 358 7.56 23.67 3.23
CA GLU A 358 8.05 22.49 3.96
C GLU A 358 9.21 21.75 3.25
N ASP A 359 9.45 22.04 1.97
CA ASP A 359 10.53 21.43 1.15
C ASP A 359 10.54 19.87 1.23
N TRP A 360 9.35 19.27 1.17
CA TRP A 360 9.21 17.81 1.24
C TRP A 360 9.75 17.11 0.01
N ALA A 361 9.76 17.78 -1.14
CA ALA A 361 10.35 17.25 -2.36
C ALA A 361 11.83 16.90 -2.18
N SER A 362 12.61 17.73 -1.49
CA SER A 362 14.03 17.44 -1.21
C SER A 362 14.19 16.14 -0.42
N THR A 363 13.32 15.90 0.56
CA THR A 363 13.31 14.61 1.30
C THR A 363 12.89 13.46 0.40
N GLY A 364 11.89 13.65 -0.45
CA GLY A 364 11.46 12.67 -1.45
C GLY A 364 12.60 12.27 -2.39
N TRP A 365 13.33 13.24 -2.94
CA TRP A 365 14.49 12.97 -3.80
C TRP A 365 15.60 12.24 -3.05
N ARG A 366 15.92 12.64 -1.82
CA ARG A 366 16.91 11.96 -0.99
C ARG A 366 16.55 10.47 -0.78
N ILE A 367 15.27 10.14 -0.56
CA ILE A 367 14.83 8.75 -0.48
C ILE A 367 15.09 8.02 -1.79
N LEU A 368 14.71 8.61 -2.94
CA LEU A 368 14.90 7.99 -4.24
C LEU A 368 16.39 7.82 -4.60
N GLU A 369 17.22 8.75 -4.22
CA GLU A 369 18.67 8.70 -4.44
C GLU A 369 19.34 7.63 -3.58
N THR A 370 18.93 7.52 -2.33
CA THR A 370 19.57 6.64 -1.35
C THR A 370 19.15 5.18 -1.53
N LEU A 371 17.84 4.91 -1.63
CA LEU A 371 17.36 3.53 -1.70
C LEU A 371 17.63 2.91 -3.06
N ASP A 372 18.28 1.75 -3.06
CA ASP A 372 18.38 0.87 -4.22
C ASP A 372 17.52 -0.39 -3.99
N LEU A 373 17.46 -1.27 -4.98
CA LEU A 373 16.68 -2.51 -4.92
C LEU A 373 17.02 -3.36 -3.67
N ALA A 374 18.29 -3.44 -3.34
CA ALA A 374 18.77 -4.19 -2.16
C ALA A 374 18.29 -3.62 -0.82
N ASP A 375 17.84 -2.36 -0.80
CA ASP A 375 17.34 -1.70 0.41
C ASP A 375 15.83 -1.84 0.58
N MET A 376 15.10 -2.27 -0.44
CA MET A 376 13.64 -2.38 -0.44
C MET A 376 13.13 -3.65 0.23
N LEU A 377 13.75 -4.00 1.36
CA LEU A 377 13.44 -5.18 2.16
C LEU A 377 12.45 -4.84 3.28
N LEU A 378 11.68 -5.84 3.70
CA LEU A 378 10.81 -5.71 4.88
C LEU A 378 11.61 -5.52 6.17
N LYS A 379 12.82 -6.09 6.24
CA LYS A 379 13.81 -5.86 7.30
C LYS A 379 15.21 -5.96 6.75
N ILE A 380 16.12 -5.13 7.26
CA ILE A 380 17.53 -5.11 6.88
C ILE A 380 18.41 -5.69 7.96
N ASP A 381 18.11 -5.44 9.24
CA ASP A 381 18.94 -5.80 10.38
C ASP A 381 18.41 -6.99 11.18
N HIS A 382 19.25 -7.50 12.07
CA HIS A 382 18.92 -8.48 13.12
C HIS A 382 18.60 -9.89 12.62
N GLN A 383 19.17 -10.32 11.49
CA GLN A 383 18.96 -11.67 10.96
C GLN A 383 19.22 -12.76 12.00
N ASP A 384 20.29 -12.63 12.79
CA ASP A 384 20.69 -13.64 13.78
C ASP A 384 19.78 -13.66 15.02
N HIS A 385 19.08 -12.56 15.28
CA HIS A 385 18.18 -12.40 16.42
C HIS A 385 16.71 -12.66 16.08
N LEU A 386 16.37 -12.77 14.80
CA LEU A 386 14.99 -13.06 14.41
C LEU A 386 14.63 -14.51 14.75
N PRO A 387 13.41 -14.76 15.23
CA PRO A 387 12.86 -16.11 15.31
C PRO A 387 12.95 -16.82 13.97
N ASN A 388 13.14 -18.13 13.97
CA ASN A 388 13.30 -18.91 12.74
C ASN A 388 12.18 -18.68 11.73
N ASN A 389 10.93 -18.54 12.22
CA ASN A 389 9.75 -18.24 11.40
C ASN A 389 9.70 -16.81 10.85
N GLN A 390 10.71 -15.98 11.11
CA GLN A 390 10.80 -14.60 10.65
C GLN A 390 12.12 -14.27 9.95
N LYS A 391 13.07 -15.20 9.90
CA LYS A 391 14.36 -14.98 9.24
C LYS A 391 14.22 -14.64 7.75
N TRP A 392 13.15 -15.08 7.10
CA TRP A 392 12.84 -14.74 5.72
C TRP A 392 12.61 -13.24 5.50
N LEU A 393 12.25 -12.46 6.54
CA LEU A 393 11.97 -11.03 6.43
C LEU A 393 13.16 -10.21 5.92
N VAL A 394 14.40 -10.61 6.25
CA VAL A 394 15.63 -9.92 5.80
C VAL A 394 16.01 -10.27 4.35
N ARG A 395 15.33 -11.23 3.75
CA ARG A 395 15.43 -11.59 2.34
C ARG A 395 14.19 -11.18 1.55
N CYS A 396 13.17 -10.70 2.24
CA CYS A 396 11.88 -10.38 1.63
C CYS A 396 11.93 -9.02 0.96
N LEU A 397 12.08 -9.03 -0.36
CA LEU A 397 11.99 -7.83 -1.19
C LEU A 397 10.53 -7.46 -1.40
N SER A 398 10.23 -6.20 -1.21
CA SER A 398 8.89 -5.65 -1.39
C SER A 398 8.66 -5.16 -2.82
N GLY A 399 7.80 -5.83 -3.56
CA GLY A 399 7.28 -5.34 -4.83
C GLY A 399 6.52 -4.02 -4.68
N ASP A 400 5.80 -3.85 -3.57
CA ASP A 400 5.14 -2.58 -3.23
C ASP A 400 6.14 -1.43 -3.17
N ALA A 401 7.31 -1.64 -2.55
CA ALA A 401 8.35 -0.63 -2.48
C ALA A 401 8.89 -0.27 -3.87
N VAL A 402 9.19 -1.27 -4.69
CA VAL A 402 9.75 -1.06 -6.03
C VAL A 402 8.76 -0.27 -6.91
N VAL A 403 7.50 -0.68 -6.98
CA VAL A 403 6.52 0.02 -7.82
C VAL A 403 6.19 1.41 -7.29
N ASN A 404 6.17 1.62 -5.96
CA ASN A 404 5.95 2.95 -5.38
C ASN A 404 7.18 3.86 -5.53
N TRP A 405 8.41 3.32 -5.53
CA TRP A 405 9.61 4.09 -5.87
C TRP A 405 9.50 4.63 -7.31
N LEU A 406 9.13 3.77 -8.26
CA LEU A 406 8.92 4.14 -9.67
C LEU A 406 7.76 5.14 -9.83
N TRP A 407 6.67 4.93 -9.11
CA TRP A 407 5.56 5.89 -9.09
C TRP A 407 6.02 7.26 -8.57
N SER A 408 6.76 7.28 -7.46
CA SER A 408 7.29 8.51 -6.87
C SER A 408 8.18 9.28 -7.84
N TYR A 409 9.07 8.57 -8.53
CA TYR A 409 9.97 9.14 -9.54
C TYR A 409 9.18 9.79 -10.70
N TRP A 410 8.22 9.07 -11.27
CA TRP A 410 7.44 9.61 -12.39
C TRP A 410 6.43 10.67 -11.96
N LEU A 411 5.95 10.63 -10.72
CA LEU A 411 5.13 11.70 -10.16
C LEU A 411 5.92 13.01 -10.05
N ALA A 412 7.12 12.96 -9.45
CA ALA A 412 7.98 14.12 -9.33
C ALA A 412 8.32 14.70 -10.72
N LYS A 413 8.67 13.84 -11.69
CA LYS A 413 8.91 14.25 -13.09
C LYS A 413 7.69 14.91 -13.73
N SER A 414 6.49 14.43 -13.46
CA SER A 414 5.24 14.99 -14.02
C SER A 414 4.91 16.37 -13.45
N GLN A 415 5.46 16.69 -12.27
CA GLN A 415 5.31 17.98 -11.60
C GLN A 415 6.43 18.98 -11.97
N GLY A 416 7.39 18.57 -12.82
CA GLY A 416 8.51 19.41 -13.23
C GLY A 416 9.63 19.53 -12.19
N GLN A 417 9.61 18.62 -11.22
CA GLN A 417 10.62 18.55 -10.14
C GLN A 417 11.88 17.79 -10.56
#